data_80022096a49d9b87728d03bb2d436714
#
_entry.id   80022096a49d9b87728d03bb2d436714
#
_cell.length_a   1.000
_cell.length_b   1.000
_cell.length_c   1.000
_cell.angle_alpha   90.00
_cell.angle_beta   90.00
_cell.angle_gamma   90.00
#
_symmetry.space_group_name_H-M   'P 1'
#
loop_
_entity.id
_entity.type
_entity.pdbx_description
1 polymer ?
#
loop_
_entity_poly.entity_id
_entity_poly.type
_entity_poly.pdbx_seq_one_letter_code
_entity_poly.pdbx_strand_id
1 'polypeptide(L)'
;VKARIRAEMTWQQLVRGKYNASLQIGESDIANALKDKNEGDAPAVGYIYTLYPVMVVVARGSGESVISAKRSEAESLRSRFVSCTEGLAMARGLRDVAVRDPITRNSADLNPQLRDLLGNIQVGRLTPPEVTAQGLQMFAVCNKKESATESPQKREMREQLFVKRFESESKKYLDEIRKSAMIEYKNK
;
A
#
# COMPACT_ATOMS: atom_id res chain seq x y z
N VAL A 1 -22.16 18.78 -8.73
CA VAL A 1 -21.15 17.84 -8.31
C VAL A 1 -21.44 16.43 -8.82
N LYS A 2 -22.63 15.81 -8.56
CA LYS A 2 -22.97 14.44 -8.98
C LYS A 2 -22.89 14.19 -10.49
N ALA A 3 -23.38 15.14 -11.33
CA ALA A 3 -23.36 15.01 -12.79
C ALA A 3 -21.93 14.99 -13.34
N ARG A 4 -21.03 15.82 -12.80
CA ARG A 4 -19.62 15.87 -13.20
C ARG A 4 -18.89 14.56 -12.88
N ILE A 5 -19.09 14.03 -11.67
CA ILE A 5 -18.47 12.77 -11.25
C ILE A 5 -18.95 11.62 -12.15
N ARG A 6 -20.26 11.57 -12.45
CA ARG A 6 -20.81 10.55 -13.35
C ARG A 6 -20.21 10.63 -14.75
N ALA A 7 -20.10 11.83 -15.31
CA ALA A 7 -19.50 12.05 -16.63
C ALA A 7 -18.03 11.59 -16.65
N GLU A 8 -17.26 11.92 -15.62
CA GLU A 8 -15.87 11.55 -15.47
C GLU A 8 -15.69 10.01 -15.36
N MET A 9 -16.50 9.35 -14.53
CA MET A 9 -16.48 7.89 -14.41
C MET A 9 -16.85 7.20 -15.73
N THR A 10 -17.89 7.68 -16.43
CA THR A 10 -18.29 7.14 -17.74
C THR A 10 -17.19 7.33 -18.77
N TRP A 11 -16.55 8.52 -18.78
CA TRP A 11 -15.42 8.80 -19.65
C TRP A 11 -14.26 7.83 -19.43
N GLN A 12 -13.87 7.64 -18.18
CA GLN A 12 -12.81 6.69 -17.84
C GLN A 12 -13.12 5.27 -18.30
N GLN A 13 -14.36 4.82 -18.15
CA GLN A 13 -14.79 3.49 -18.62
C GLN A 13 -14.72 3.38 -20.14
N LEU A 14 -15.16 4.40 -20.88
CA LEU A 14 -15.09 4.43 -22.34
C LEU A 14 -13.66 4.36 -22.86
N VAL A 15 -12.76 5.18 -22.30
CA VAL A 15 -11.35 5.18 -22.69
C VAL A 15 -10.70 3.83 -22.39
N ARG A 16 -10.93 3.26 -21.21
CA ARG A 16 -10.41 1.94 -20.83
C ARG A 16 -10.95 0.84 -21.74
N GLY A 17 -12.22 0.86 -22.09
CA GLY A 17 -12.83 -0.12 -22.97
C GLY A 17 -12.25 -0.05 -24.39
N LYS A 18 -12.13 1.15 -24.97
CA LYS A 18 -11.62 1.35 -26.34
C LYS A 18 -10.13 1.05 -26.47
N TYR A 19 -9.32 1.43 -25.48
CA TYR A 19 -7.86 1.37 -25.55
C TYR A 19 -7.24 0.34 -24.60
N ASN A 20 -7.98 -0.68 -24.19
CA ASN A 20 -7.52 -1.69 -23.24
C ASN A 20 -6.14 -2.27 -23.61
N ALA A 21 -5.94 -2.63 -24.87
CA ALA A 21 -4.67 -3.21 -25.34
C ALA A 21 -3.50 -2.23 -25.25
N SER A 22 -3.69 -0.96 -25.63
CA SER A 22 -2.63 0.06 -25.59
C SER A 22 -2.33 0.56 -24.17
N LEU A 23 -3.25 0.37 -23.22
CA LEU A 23 -3.07 0.73 -21.81
C LEU A 23 -2.33 -0.33 -21.00
N GLN A 24 -2.08 -1.51 -21.56
CA GLN A 24 -1.29 -2.54 -20.89
C GLN A 24 0.18 -2.15 -20.85
N ILE A 25 0.76 -2.18 -19.64
CA ILE A 25 2.18 -1.89 -19.43
C ILE A 25 2.93 -3.20 -19.25
N GLY A 26 3.80 -3.51 -20.23
CA GLY A 26 4.65 -4.70 -20.20
C GLY A 26 5.93 -4.52 -19.37
N GLU A 27 6.60 -5.63 -19.04
CA GLU A 27 7.89 -5.59 -18.33
C GLU A 27 8.97 -4.84 -19.12
N SER A 28 8.95 -4.90 -20.46
CA SER A 28 9.86 -4.14 -21.34
C SER A 28 9.66 -2.63 -21.23
N ASP A 29 8.42 -2.16 -21.10
CA ASP A 29 8.12 -0.74 -20.92
C ASP A 29 8.70 -0.22 -19.61
N ILE A 30 8.54 -1.02 -18.55
CA ILE A 30 9.06 -0.71 -17.21
C ILE A 30 10.59 -0.70 -17.22
N ALA A 31 11.21 -1.72 -17.83
CA ALA A 31 12.68 -1.80 -17.91
C ALA A 31 13.28 -0.62 -18.66
N ASN A 32 12.67 -0.20 -19.78
CA ASN A 32 13.13 0.96 -20.55
C ASN A 32 12.96 2.26 -19.76
N ALA A 33 11.81 2.45 -19.11
CA ALA A 33 11.55 3.66 -18.32
C ALA A 33 12.45 3.79 -17.09
N LEU A 34 12.85 2.67 -16.46
CA LEU A 34 13.82 2.67 -15.36
C LEU A 34 15.23 3.03 -15.83
N LYS A 35 15.64 2.55 -17.02
CA LYS A 35 16.93 2.91 -17.63
C LYS A 35 17.02 4.41 -17.94
N ASP A 36 15.93 4.98 -18.49
CA ASP A 36 15.88 6.40 -18.86
C ASP A 36 15.98 7.35 -17.66
N LYS A 37 15.58 6.89 -16.48
CA LYS A 37 15.68 7.69 -15.24
C LYS A 37 17.04 7.63 -14.55
N ASN A 38 18.03 6.91 -15.09
CA ASN A 38 19.32 6.68 -14.43
C ASN A 38 19.22 6.13 -12.99
N GLU A 39 18.08 5.55 -12.62
CA GLU A 39 17.89 4.84 -11.35
C GLU A 39 18.51 3.43 -11.42
N GLY A 40 19.68 3.34 -12.01
CA GLY A 40 20.39 2.10 -12.33
C GLY A 40 21.13 1.46 -11.16
N ASP A 41 20.93 1.89 -9.92
CA ASP A 41 21.48 1.21 -8.76
C ASP A 41 20.43 0.31 -8.13
N ALA A 42 20.70 -0.98 -8.23
CA ALA A 42 20.06 -2.14 -7.63
C ALA A 42 18.53 -2.18 -7.78
N PRO A 43 17.97 -3.21 -8.41
CA PRO A 43 16.53 -3.39 -8.41
C PRO A 43 16.08 -3.39 -6.95
N ALA A 44 15.26 -2.42 -6.55
CA ALA A 44 14.68 -2.42 -5.23
C ALA A 44 13.97 -3.75 -5.06
N VAL A 45 14.57 -4.59 -4.25
CA VAL A 45 14.10 -5.96 -4.05
C VAL A 45 12.74 -5.86 -3.36
N GLY A 46 11.72 -6.43 -3.97
CA GLY A 46 10.44 -6.59 -3.33
C GLY A 46 10.53 -7.65 -2.23
N TYR A 47 9.70 -7.51 -1.20
CA TYR A 47 9.60 -8.50 -0.13
C TYR A 47 8.16 -8.95 0.05
N ILE A 48 7.99 -10.23 0.37
CA ILE A 48 6.73 -10.79 0.87
C ILE A 48 6.91 -11.00 2.37
N TYR A 49 6.07 -10.32 3.15
CA TYR A 49 6.07 -10.41 4.60
C TYR A 49 4.93 -11.30 5.08
N THR A 50 5.22 -12.13 6.09
CA THR A 50 4.20 -12.78 6.93
C THR A 50 4.17 -12.05 8.26
N LEU A 51 3.05 -11.36 8.52
CA LEU A 51 2.86 -10.48 9.66
C LEU A 51 1.75 -11.00 10.56
N TYR A 52 1.98 -11.03 11.87
CA TYR A 52 0.92 -11.28 12.85
C TYR A 52 0.52 -9.96 13.49
N PRO A 53 -0.72 -9.48 13.28
CA PRO A 53 -1.21 -8.31 13.99
C PRO A 53 -1.34 -8.61 15.48
N VAL A 54 -0.66 -7.79 16.29
CA VAL A 54 -0.71 -7.82 17.76
C VAL A 54 -1.32 -6.53 18.23
N MET A 55 -2.43 -6.62 18.95
CA MET A 55 -3.22 -5.47 19.40
C MET A 55 -3.21 -5.41 20.92
N VAL A 56 -2.72 -4.31 21.50
CA VAL A 56 -2.95 -3.99 22.90
C VAL A 56 -4.26 -3.22 23.00
N VAL A 57 -5.26 -3.84 23.62
CA VAL A 57 -6.62 -3.30 23.69
C VAL A 57 -6.67 -2.10 24.62
N VAL A 58 -7.29 -1.01 24.15
CA VAL A 58 -7.57 0.18 24.93
C VAL A 58 -9.07 0.44 24.90
N ALA A 59 -9.69 0.68 26.04
CA ALA A 59 -11.12 0.97 26.08
C ALA A 59 -11.43 2.27 25.31
N ARG A 60 -12.54 2.31 24.61
CA ARG A 60 -12.98 3.51 23.89
C ARG A 60 -13.22 4.66 24.86
N GLY A 61 -12.72 5.85 24.52
CA GLY A 61 -12.86 7.03 25.37
C GLY A 61 -11.86 7.09 26.53
N SER A 62 -10.86 6.20 26.56
CA SER A 62 -9.77 6.30 27.53
C SER A 62 -9.02 7.62 27.40
N GLY A 63 -8.69 8.23 28.53
CA GLY A 63 -7.86 9.45 28.57
C GLY A 63 -6.42 9.17 28.16
N GLU A 64 -5.69 10.25 27.86
CA GLU A 64 -4.29 10.22 27.43
C GLU A 64 -3.36 9.46 28.39
N SER A 65 -3.60 9.55 29.68
CA SER A 65 -2.82 8.82 30.69
C SER A 65 -2.92 7.30 30.55
N VAL A 66 -4.11 6.78 30.23
CA VAL A 66 -4.33 5.34 29.98
C VAL A 66 -3.64 4.91 28.69
N ILE A 67 -3.76 5.71 27.64
CA ILE A 67 -3.10 5.44 26.35
C ILE A 67 -1.59 5.40 26.53
N SER A 68 -1.03 6.35 27.29
CA SER A 68 0.41 6.41 27.59
C SER A 68 0.87 5.19 28.39
N ALA A 69 0.13 4.77 29.42
CA ALA A 69 0.43 3.56 30.19
C ALA A 69 0.43 2.31 29.30
N LYS A 70 -0.61 2.18 28.43
CA LYS A 70 -0.70 1.06 27.48
C LYS A 70 0.39 1.07 26.41
N ARG A 71 0.86 2.26 26.01
CA ARG A 71 2.03 2.39 25.12
C ARG A 71 3.30 1.87 25.81
N SER A 72 3.50 2.16 27.07
CA SER A 72 4.65 1.64 27.84
C SER A 72 4.59 0.11 27.98
N GLU A 73 3.38 -0.47 28.19
CA GLU A 73 3.17 -1.92 28.18
C GLU A 73 3.49 -2.54 26.80
N ALA A 74 3.03 -1.90 25.72
CA ALA A 74 3.31 -2.33 24.35
C ALA A 74 4.81 -2.30 24.03
N GLU A 75 5.53 -1.26 24.43
CA GLU A 75 6.99 -1.17 24.27
C GLU A 75 7.72 -2.21 25.13
N SER A 76 7.25 -2.50 26.34
CA SER A 76 7.77 -3.58 27.18
C SER A 76 7.57 -4.95 26.52
N LEU A 77 6.40 -5.19 25.91
CA LEU A 77 6.15 -6.40 25.14
C LEU A 77 7.10 -6.48 23.94
N ARG A 78 7.26 -5.37 23.20
CA ARG A 78 8.15 -5.28 22.04
C ARG A 78 9.60 -5.60 22.40
N SER A 79 10.11 -5.09 23.50
CA SER A 79 11.49 -5.34 23.94
C SER A 79 11.76 -6.81 24.27
N ARG A 80 10.77 -7.50 24.85
CA ARG A 80 10.83 -8.93 25.20
C ARG A 80 10.53 -9.87 24.04
N PHE A 81 9.97 -9.36 22.95
CA PHE A 81 9.62 -10.17 21.77
C PHE A 81 10.86 -10.43 20.92
N VAL A 82 11.51 -11.56 21.11
CA VAL A 82 12.78 -11.91 20.45
C VAL A 82 12.65 -12.94 19.34
N SER A 83 11.53 -13.68 19.32
CA SER A 83 11.20 -14.64 18.26
C SER A 83 9.69 -14.72 18.05
N CYS A 84 9.24 -15.15 16.88
CA CYS A 84 7.81 -15.32 16.65
C CYS A 84 7.22 -16.48 17.45
N THR A 85 7.95 -17.56 17.63
CA THR A 85 7.44 -18.75 18.34
C THR A 85 7.16 -18.42 19.81
N GLU A 86 8.15 -17.91 20.51
CA GLU A 86 8.03 -17.59 21.93
C GLU A 86 7.26 -16.30 22.16
N GLY A 87 7.52 -15.27 21.32
CA GLY A 87 6.89 -13.96 21.45
C GLY A 87 5.39 -13.98 21.21
N LEU A 88 4.89 -14.74 20.23
CA LEU A 88 3.46 -14.88 20.00
C LEU A 88 2.79 -15.69 21.14
N ALA A 89 3.45 -16.72 21.67
CA ALA A 89 2.94 -17.46 22.82
C ALA A 89 2.85 -16.57 24.06
N MET A 90 3.90 -15.78 24.33
CA MET A 90 3.92 -14.80 25.41
C MET A 90 2.80 -13.75 25.24
N ALA A 91 2.65 -13.19 24.05
CA ALA A 91 1.63 -12.18 23.75
C ALA A 91 0.20 -12.71 23.96
N ARG A 92 -0.08 -13.97 23.55
CA ARG A 92 -1.39 -14.61 23.77
C ARG A 92 -1.69 -14.86 25.25
N GLY A 93 -0.70 -14.96 26.10
CA GLY A 93 -0.86 -15.10 27.56
C GLY A 93 -1.21 -13.81 28.30
N LEU A 94 -1.13 -12.66 27.66
CA LEU A 94 -1.44 -11.36 28.26
C LEU A 94 -2.93 -11.03 28.12
N ARG A 95 -3.55 -10.51 29.22
CA ARG A 95 -5.00 -10.27 29.29
C ARG A 95 -5.50 -9.25 28.24
N ASP A 96 -4.77 -8.17 28.03
CA ASP A 96 -5.18 -7.05 27.20
C ASP A 96 -4.52 -7.08 25.82
N VAL A 97 -3.98 -8.22 25.42
CA VAL A 97 -3.30 -8.38 24.12
C VAL A 97 -4.03 -9.42 23.26
N ALA A 98 -4.43 -9.01 22.09
CA ALA A 98 -5.04 -9.89 21.08
C ALA A 98 -4.04 -10.13 19.94
N VAL A 99 -3.72 -11.39 19.67
CA VAL A 99 -2.93 -11.81 18.51
C VAL A 99 -3.90 -12.35 17.46
N ARG A 100 -3.90 -11.73 16.28
CA ARG A 100 -4.75 -12.14 15.14
C ARG A 100 -4.01 -13.12 14.23
N ASP A 101 -4.77 -13.74 13.33
CA ASP A 101 -4.23 -14.65 12.32
C ASP A 101 -3.20 -13.95 11.43
N PRO A 102 -2.22 -14.68 10.90
CA PRO A 102 -1.19 -14.14 10.05
C PRO A 102 -1.77 -13.58 8.75
N ILE A 103 -1.21 -12.46 8.34
CA ILE A 103 -1.50 -11.84 7.04
C ILE A 103 -0.23 -11.83 6.19
N THR A 104 -0.39 -12.12 4.90
CA THR A 104 0.70 -11.98 3.93
C THR A 104 0.55 -10.64 3.22
N ARG A 105 1.65 -9.88 3.14
CA ARG A 105 1.70 -8.58 2.47
C ARG A 105 2.92 -8.48 1.56
N ASN A 106 2.71 -8.00 0.35
CA ASN A 106 3.81 -7.65 -0.54
C ASN A 106 4.27 -6.21 -0.22
N SER A 107 5.57 -5.97 -0.18
CA SER A 107 6.14 -4.63 0.04
C SER A 107 5.65 -3.59 -0.97
N ALA A 108 5.31 -4.02 -2.20
CA ALA A 108 4.73 -3.16 -3.22
C ALA A 108 3.32 -2.65 -2.88
N ASP A 109 2.55 -3.39 -2.03
CA ASP A 109 1.19 -3.03 -1.62
C ASP A 109 1.15 -2.14 -0.37
N LEU A 110 2.31 -1.92 0.27
CA LEU A 110 2.42 -1.15 1.49
C LEU A 110 2.60 0.34 1.19
N ASN A 111 2.05 1.19 2.05
CA ASN A 111 2.40 2.60 2.00
C ASN A 111 3.90 2.80 2.30
N PRO A 112 4.51 3.89 1.82
CA PRO A 112 5.96 4.11 1.97
C PRO A 112 6.46 4.02 3.42
N GLN A 113 5.72 4.61 4.36
CA GLN A 113 6.11 4.64 5.78
C GLN A 113 6.16 3.24 6.40
N LEU A 114 5.13 2.40 6.15
CA LEU A 114 5.09 1.03 6.66
C LEU A 114 6.12 0.13 5.95
N ARG A 115 6.37 0.39 4.66
CA ARG A 115 7.41 -0.30 3.88
C ARG A 115 8.79 -0.09 4.48
N ASP A 116 9.15 1.17 4.72
CA ASP A 116 10.44 1.55 5.30
C ASP A 116 10.60 0.98 6.71
N LEU A 117 9.53 1.06 7.51
CA LEU A 117 9.49 0.49 8.84
C LEU A 117 9.76 -1.02 8.81
N LEU A 118 9.01 -1.79 7.99
CA LEU A 118 9.18 -3.24 7.88
C LEU A 118 10.51 -3.63 7.22
N GLY A 119 11.03 -2.78 6.34
CA GLY A 119 12.34 -2.96 5.71
C GLY A 119 13.47 -3.02 6.74
N ASN A 120 13.40 -2.19 7.77
CA ASN A 120 14.40 -2.03 8.82
C ASN A 120 14.22 -2.96 10.03
N ILE A 121 13.06 -3.64 10.14
CA ILE A 121 12.80 -4.56 11.25
C ILE A 121 13.31 -5.96 10.92
N GLN A 122 14.01 -6.56 11.88
CA GLN A 122 14.46 -7.94 11.79
C GLN A 122 13.29 -8.92 11.94
N VAL A 123 13.37 -10.06 11.24
CA VAL A 123 12.44 -11.17 11.44
C VAL A 123 12.49 -11.64 12.89
N GLY A 124 11.32 -11.91 13.47
CA GLY A 124 11.17 -12.27 14.87
C GLY A 124 10.96 -11.07 15.80
N ARG A 125 10.80 -9.85 15.29
CA ARG A 125 10.57 -8.63 16.09
C ARG A 125 9.21 -8.01 15.83
N LEU A 126 8.76 -7.17 16.79
CA LEU A 126 7.55 -6.34 16.67
C LEU A 126 7.87 -4.96 16.12
N THR A 127 6.93 -4.42 15.34
CA THR A 127 6.94 -2.99 14.98
C THR A 127 6.70 -2.11 16.21
N PRO A 128 7.05 -0.82 16.19
CA PRO A 128 6.59 0.12 17.20
C PRO A 128 5.06 0.15 17.29
N PRO A 129 4.51 0.43 18.50
CA PRO A 129 3.06 0.52 18.67
C PRO A 129 2.49 1.77 18.00
N GLU A 130 1.48 1.56 17.16
CA GLU A 130 0.71 2.61 16.48
C GLU A 130 -0.68 2.74 17.09
N VAL A 131 -1.10 3.97 17.37
CA VAL A 131 -2.43 4.25 17.93
C VAL A 131 -3.50 4.09 16.86
N THR A 132 -4.48 3.25 17.12
CA THR A 132 -5.64 3.03 16.26
C THR A 132 -6.95 3.26 17.02
N ALA A 133 -8.07 3.26 16.33
CA ALA A 133 -9.40 3.37 16.97
C ALA A 133 -9.73 2.19 17.92
N GLN A 134 -8.99 1.08 17.83
CA GLN A 134 -9.21 -0.14 18.62
C GLN A 134 -8.17 -0.35 19.72
N GLY A 135 -7.16 0.48 19.81
CA GLY A 135 -6.04 0.35 20.72
C GLY A 135 -4.69 0.57 20.04
N LEU A 136 -3.65 -0.01 20.59
CA LEU A 136 -2.30 0.08 20.06
C LEU A 136 -2.00 -1.15 19.21
N GLN A 137 -1.74 -0.93 17.93
CA GLN A 137 -1.45 -1.99 16.97
C GLN A 137 0.06 -2.11 16.73
N MET A 138 0.55 -3.33 16.70
CA MET A 138 1.91 -3.73 16.32
C MET A 138 1.82 -4.89 15.34
N PHE A 139 2.88 -5.11 14.56
CA PHE A 139 3.01 -6.28 13.70
C PHE A 139 4.24 -7.08 14.08
N ALA A 140 4.07 -8.38 14.33
CA ALA A 140 5.19 -9.29 14.45
C ALA A 140 5.64 -9.72 13.04
N VAL A 141 6.88 -9.41 12.69
CA VAL A 141 7.46 -9.78 11.40
C VAL A 141 8.00 -11.20 11.51
N CYS A 142 7.21 -12.21 11.10
CA CYS A 142 7.59 -13.60 11.30
C CYS A 142 8.26 -14.23 10.08
N ASN A 143 8.06 -13.64 8.89
CA ASN A 143 8.79 -14.04 7.69
C ASN A 143 9.00 -12.83 6.79
N LYS A 144 10.16 -12.79 6.14
CA LYS A 144 10.54 -11.80 5.13
C LYS A 144 11.26 -12.54 4.01
N LYS A 145 10.59 -12.71 2.88
CA LYS A 145 11.12 -13.42 1.71
C LYS A 145 11.25 -12.43 0.55
N GLU A 146 12.37 -12.48 -0.14
CA GLU A 146 12.56 -11.71 -1.36
C GLU A 146 11.58 -12.15 -2.44
N SER A 147 11.01 -11.15 -3.13
CA SER A 147 10.11 -11.34 -4.27
C SER A 147 10.78 -10.77 -5.51
N ALA A 148 11.13 -11.64 -6.45
CA ALA A 148 11.70 -11.24 -7.74
C ALA A 148 10.66 -10.60 -8.68
N THR A 149 9.37 -10.78 -8.41
CA THR A 149 8.30 -10.51 -9.38
C THR A 149 7.76 -9.10 -9.35
N GLU A 150 7.75 -8.44 -8.19
CA GLU A 150 7.18 -7.09 -8.05
C GLU A 150 7.97 -6.28 -7.03
N SER A 151 8.81 -5.35 -7.51
CA SER A 151 9.42 -4.36 -6.63
C SER A 151 8.53 -3.13 -6.51
N PRO A 152 8.61 -2.38 -5.41
CA PRO A 152 7.88 -1.10 -5.25
C PRO A 152 8.15 -0.13 -6.41
N GLN A 153 9.38 -0.05 -6.89
CA GLN A 153 9.77 0.81 -8.01
C GLN A 153 9.11 0.37 -9.32
N LYS A 154 9.08 -0.94 -9.62
CA LYS A 154 8.39 -1.46 -10.80
C LYS A 154 6.90 -1.12 -10.78
N ARG A 155 6.26 -1.24 -9.62
CA ARG A 155 4.85 -0.91 -9.47
C ARG A 155 4.60 0.57 -9.67
N GLU A 156 5.37 1.42 -9.01
CA GLU A 156 5.27 2.88 -9.16
C GLU A 156 5.50 3.30 -10.63
N MET A 157 6.52 2.74 -11.28
CA MET A 157 6.78 2.98 -12.69
C MET A 157 5.62 2.53 -13.57
N ARG A 158 5.03 1.36 -13.30
CA ARG A 158 3.86 0.86 -14.02
C ARG A 158 2.67 1.81 -13.90
N GLU A 159 2.40 2.32 -12.68
CA GLU A 159 1.34 3.30 -12.45
C GLU A 159 1.60 4.62 -13.19
N GLN A 160 2.83 5.15 -13.13
CA GLN A 160 3.19 6.37 -13.86
C GLN A 160 3.03 6.22 -15.38
N LEU A 161 3.50 5.11 -15.93
CA LEU A 161 3.34 4.81 -17.36
C LEU A 161 1.89 4.64 -17.76
N PHE A 162 1.09 3.97 -16.91
CA PHE A 162 -0.34 3.82 -17.14
C PHE A 162 -1.06 5.16 -17.18
N VAL A 163 -0.83 6.03 -16.18
CA VAL A 163 -1.43 7.37 -16.13
C VAL A 163 -1.05 8.17 -17.38
N LYS A 164 0.23 8.19 -17.74
CA LYS A 164 0.72 8.90 -18.94
C LYS A 164 0.08 8.39 -20.24
N ARG A 165 -0.02 7.06 -20.41
CA ARG A 165 -0.70 6.46 -21.58
C ARG A 165 -2.19 6.76 -21.57
N PHE A 166 -2.83 6.64 -20.42
CA PHE A 166 -4.25 6.93 -20.29
C PHE A 166 -4.58 8.37 -20.63
N GLU A 167 -3.82 9.33 -20.16
CA GLU A 167 -3.99 10.75 -20.49
C GLU A 167 -3.80 11.01 -21.98
N SER A 168 -2.78 10.40 -22.59
CA SER A 168 -2.51 10.52 -24.03
C SER A 168 -3.67 9.97 -24.88
N GLU A 169 -4.11 8.73 -24.59
CA GLU A 169 -5.21 8.09 -25.33
C GLU A 169 -6.55 8.80 -25.07
N SER A 170 -6.77 9.25 -23.85
CA SER A 170 -7.96 10.04 -23.49
C SER A 170 -8.04 11.35 -24.28
N LYS A 171 -6.91 12.06 -24.41
CA LYS A 171 -6.83 13.29 -25.19
C LYS A 171 -7.07 13.05 -26.68
N LYS A 172 -6.42 12.05 -27.25
CA LYS A 172 -6.64 11.64 -28.66
C LYS A 172 -8.11 11.33 -28.93
N TYR A 173 -8.72 10.52 -28.06
CA TYR A 173 -10.12 10.15 -28.22
C TYR A 173 -11.07 11.33 -28.09
N LEU A 174 -10.80 12.24 -27.17
CA LEU A 174 -11.59 13.46 -27.04
C LEU A 174 -11.49 14.34 -28.30
N ASP A 175 -10.31 14.44 -28.90
CA ASP A 175 -10.09 15.20 -30.13
C ASP A 175 -10.79 14.53 -31.34
N GLU A 176 -10.76 13.18 -31.41
CA GLU A 176 -11.54 12.42 -32.43
C GLU A 176 -13.04 12.69 -32.31
N ILE A 177 -13.60 12.58 -31.11
CA ILE A 177 -15.03 12.83 -30.87
C ILE A 177 -15.39 14.28 -31.21
N ARG A 178 -14.58 15.25 -30.83
CA ARG A 178 -14.84 16.67 -31.12
C ARG A 178 -14.83 16.97 -32.62
N LYS A 179 -13.98 16.31 -33.39
CA LYS A 179 -13.95 16.44 -34.86
C LYS A 179 -15.16 15.82 -35.54
N SER A 180 -15.74 14.76 -34.97
CA SER A 180 -16.88 14.05 -35.53
C SER A 180 -18.23 14.54 -35.02
N ALA A 181 -18.28 15.26 -33.90
CA ALA A 181 -19.52 15.72 -33.28
C ALA A 181 -19.89 17.15 -33.75
N MET A 182 -21.16 17.34 -34.04
CA MET A 182 -21.74 18.69 -34.21
C MET A 182 -22.04 19.25 -32.81
N ILE A 183 -21.29 20.27 -32.39
CA ILE A 183 -21.42 20.88 -31.06
C ILE A 183 -22.22 22.18 -31.19
N GLU A 184 -23.44 22.19 -30.64
CA GLU A 184 -24.25 23.41 -30.51
C GLU A 184 -24.05 24.03 -29.12
N TYR A 185 -23.59 25.25 -29.08
CA TYR A 185 -23.48 26.05 -27.84
C TYR A 185 -24.80 26.83 -27.64
N LYS A 186 -25.57 26.45 -26.61
CA LYS A 186 -26.71 27.28 -26.18
C LYS A 186 -26.16 28.50 -25.46
N ASN A 187 -26.25 29.66 -26.09
CA ASN A 187 -26.02 30.93 -25.39
C ASN A 187 -27.10 31.09 -24.31
N LYS A 188 -26.67 31.40 -23.09
CA LYS A 188 -27.56 31.70 -21.96
C LYS A 188 -28.07 33.11 -22.11
#